data_d4e7199138ad8b832befd4046a704043
#
_entry.id   d4e7199138ad8b832befd4046a704043
#
_cell.length_a   1.000
_cell.length_b   1.000
_cell.length_c   1.000
_cell.angle_alpha   90.00
_cell.angle_beta   90.00
_cell.angle_gamma   90.00
#
_symmetry.space_group_name_H-M   'P 1'
#
loop_
_entity.id
_entity.type
_entity.pdbx_description
1 polymer ?
#
loop_
_entity_poly.entity_id
_entity_poly.type
_entity_poly.pdbx_seq_one_letter_code
_entity_poly.pdbx_strand_id
1 'polypeptide(L)'
;MQYNLSFKDKTNPKALMGTITHKVMQTLGDKKVAMNKGLDIVEDEETGRNLTLEECDDLELLNNIAFDYYTNAFPEVKIGDKERRQCLRWAEKAIAFKDGMLDPRNQDVFATELFFDIEIKKPWAKYKYEFEDQTIEGYLSIKGTVDLILDQGNGFFEILDYKTGRRLDWATGEEKTYEKLQKDKQLLLYYYALKNMYPDKEFSVSIYYINDGGLFSMVFDEEDYEDAEEILRKKFEQIRSIQQPRLLSNEHTHWKCQKLCLFRSEYEDSGKSICQHIRDEVKEKGVVKVVEEYGKIDKIATYGDGGGRLADDSDSKK
;
A
#
# COMPACT_ATOMS: atom_id res chain seq x y z
N MET A 1 1.77 -17.42 3.39
CA MET A 1 1.88 -17.34 4.85
C MET A 1 1.21 -16.10 5.40
N GLN A 2 1.63 -14.90 5.06
CA GLN A 2 1.05 -13.66 5.58
C GLN A 2 -0.48 -13.63 5.46
N TYR A 3 -1.03 -13.75 4.27
CA TYR A 3 -2.49 -13.65 4.04
C TYR A 3 -3.27 -14.92 4.37
N ASN A 4 -2.67 -16.09 4.32
CA ASN A 4 -3.39 -17.36 4.51
C ASN A 4 -3.22 -17.95 5.89
N LEU A 5 -2.16 -17.58 6.60
CA LEU A 5 -1.81 -18.10 7.91
C LEU A 5 -1.50 -16.98 8.91
N SER A 6 -1.82 -15.74 8.56
CA SER A 6 -1.74 -14.56 9.44
C SER A 6 -0.35 -14.27 10.04
N PHE A 7 0.69 -14.71 9.39
CA PHE A 7 2.04 -14.40 9.83
C PHE A 7 2.38 -12.95 9.51
N LYS A 8 2.90 -12.22 10.49
CA LYS A 8 3.43 -10.88 10.25
C LYS A 8 4.59 -10.94 9.27
N ASP A 9 4.51 -10.13 8.22
CA ASP A 9 5.68 -9.83 7.40
C ASP A 9 6.57 -8.81 8.14
N LYS A 10 7.86 -8.80 7.82
CA LYS A 10 8.78 -7.79 8.37
C LYS A 10 8.99 -6.73 7.32
N THR A 11 8.84 -5.50 7.72
CA THR A 11 9.22 -4.38 6.86
C THR A 11 10.75 -4.37 6.67
N ASN A 12 11.21 -3.92 5.51
CA ASN A 12 12.64 -3.81 5.24
C ASN A 12 13.06 -2.32 5.24
N PRO A 13 14.37 -2.02 5.43
CA PRO A 13 14.84 -0.64 5.49
C PRO A 13 14.41 0.24 4.30
N LYS A 14 14.43 -0.29 3.08
CA LYS A 14 14.05 0.48 1.88
C LYS A 14 12.56 0.79 1.83
N ALA A 15 11.73 -0.17 2.23
CA ALA A 15 10.29 0.04 2.32
C ALA A 15 9.96 1.09 3.38
N LEU A 16 10.58 0.98 4.57
CA LEU A 16 10.39 1.95 5.65
C LEU A 16 10.81 3.37 5.24
N MET A 17 11.96 3.51 4.57
CA MET A 17 12.40 4.79 4.02
C MET A 17 11.43 5.35 2.99
N GLY A 18 10.83 4.49 2.16
CA GLY A 18 9.75 4.87 1.23
C GLY A 18 8.56 5.44 1.99
N THR A 19 8.07 4.73 3.00
CA THR A 19 6.96 5.18 3.86
C THR A 19 7.23 6.52 4.52
N ILE A 20 8.45 6.73 5.06
CA ILE A 20 8.87 8.02 5.64
C ILE A 20 8.79 9.14 4.60
N THR A 21 9.30 8.90 3.38
CA THR A 21 9.26 9.91 2.31
C THR A 21 7.81 10.22 1.88
N HIS A 22 6.96 9.20 1.74
CA HIS A 22 5.53 9.37 1.43
C HIS A 22 4.83 10.21 2.50
N LYS A 23 5.14 9.97 3.78
CA LYS A 23 4.57 10.76 4.90
C LYS A 23 4.92 12.25 4.80
N VAL A 24 6.15 12.57 4.41
CA VAL A 24 6.52 13.97 4.16
C VAL A 24 5.70 14.55 3.02
N MET A 25 5.58 13.84 1.90
CA MET A 25 4.79 14.29 0.74
C MET A 25 3.30 14.42 1.08
N GLN A 26 2.76 13.49 1.85
CA GLN A 26 1.41 13.55 2.41
C GLN A 26 1.20 14.85 3.20
N THR A 27 2.07 15.14 4.18
CA THR A 27 1.91 16.33 5.04
C THR A 27 1.95 17.64 4.25
N LEU A 28 2.76 17.71 3.17
CA LEU A 28 2.75 18.85 2.25
C LEU A 28 1.40 18.98 1.52
N GLY A 29 0.80 17.86 1.13
CA GLY A 29 -0.53 17.84 0.52
C GLY A 29 -1.63 18.19 1.52
N ASP A 30 -1.54 17.65 2.75
CA ASP A 30 -2.49 17.95 3.85
C ASP A 30 -2.49 19.44 4.19
N LYS A 31 -1.31 20.09 4.14
CA LYS A 31 -1.21 21.56 4.25
C LYS A 31 -2.11 22.24 3.21
N LYS A 32 -2.01 21.82 1.94
CA LYS A 32 -2.81 22.42 0.86
C LYS A 32 -4.31 22.19 1.07
N VAL A 33 -4.69 20.98 1.50
CA VAL A 33 -6.08 20.65 1.86
C VAL A 33 -6.58 21.50 3.02
N ALA A 34 -5.76 21.68 4.07
CA ALA A 34 -6.08 22.55 5.20
C ALA A 34 -6.30 24.00 4.78
N MET A 35 -5.38 24.55 3.96
CA MET A 35 -5.52 25.92 3.40
C MET A 35 -6.81 26.08 2.58
N ASN A 36 -7.14 25.11 1.75
CA ASN A 36 -8.37 25.15 0.93
C ASN A 36 -9.64 25.11 1.81
N LYS A 37 -9.56 24.51 3.01
CA LYS A 37 -10.64 24.48 4.01
C LYS A 37 -10.63 25.67 4.96
N GLY A 38 -9.66 26.59 4.85
CA GLY A 38 -9.50 27.73 5.76
C GLY A 38 -9.06 27.34 7.17
N LEU A 39 -8.33 26.25 7.30
CA LEU A 39 -7.75 25.78 8.57
C LEU A 39 -6.32 26.31 8.72
N ASP A 40 -5.94 26.63 9.95
CA ASP A 40 -4.59 27.17 10.28
C ASP A 40 -3.61 26.07 10.71
N ILE A 41 -4.09 24.84 10.86
CA ILE A 41 -3.30 23.68 11.31
C ILE A 41 -3.58 22.46 10.44
N VAL A 42 -2.60 21.56 10.38
CA VAL A 42 -2.71 20.19 9.87
C VAL A 42 -2.73 19.24 11.06
N GLU A 43 -3.80 18.50 11.20
CA GLU A 43 -3.93 17.43 12.20
C GLU A 43 -3.39 16.14 11.62
N ASP A 44 -2.27 15.66 12.14
CA ASP A 44 -1.69 14.38 11.73
C ASP A 44 -2.07 13.30 12.74
N GLU A 45 -3.19 12.63 12.47
CA GLU A 45 -3.72 11.56 13.33
C GLU A 45 -2.74 10.38 13.49
N GLU A 46 -1.92 10.11 12.48
CA GLU A 46 -0.98 8.99 12.53
C GLU A 46 0.17 9.24 13.50
N THR A 47 0.79 10.41 13.43
CA THR A 47 1.87 10.79 14.36
C THR A 47 1.35 11.39 15.66
N GLY A 48 0.08 11.76 15.72
CA GLY A 48 -0.57 12.44 16.83
C GLY A 48 -0.10 13.90 17.00
N ARG A 49 0.39 14.52 15.94
CA ARG A 49 0.89 15.90 15.95
C ARG A 49 -0.04 16.84 15.22
N ASN A 50 -0.13 18.05 15.76
CA ASN A 50 -0.76 19.18 15.08
C ASN A 50 0.36 20.11 14.62
N LEU A 51 0.41 20.39 13.33
CA LEU A 51 1.41 21.25 12.71
C LEU A 51 0.76 22.52 12.21
N THR A 52 1.40 23.66 12.46
CA THR A 52 1.02 24.91 11.81
C THR A 52 1.33 24.86 10.33
N LEU A 53 0.66 25.70 9.54
CA LEU A 53 0.93 25.79 8.10
C LEU A 53 2.39 26.18 7.80
N GLU A 54 3.02 26.96 8.69
CA GLU A 54 4.43 27.34 8.56
C GLU A 54 5.36 26.14 8.84
N GLU A 55 5.10 25.36 9.89
CA GLU A 55 5.86 24.14 10.20
C GLU A 55 5.79 23.11 9.06
N CYS A 56 4.67 23.06 8.32
CA CYS A 56 4.53 22.20 7.15
C CYS A 56 5.42 22.62 5.95
N ASP A 57 6.09 23.78 5.98
CA ASP A 57 7.08 24.17 4.96
C ASP A 57 8.48 23.68 5.29
N ASP A 58 8.74 23.31 6.54
CA ASP A 58 10.04 22.83 6.99
C ASP A 58 10.20 21.32 6.70
N LEU A 59 10.79 20.98 5.55
CA LEU A 59 11.02 19.60 5.15
C LEU A 59 11.88 18.83 6.12
N GLU A 60 12.84 19.46 6.79
CA GLU A 60 13.70 18.80 7.76
C GLU A 60 12.90 18.43 9.02
N LEU A 61 12.05 19.33 9.49
CA LEU A 61 11.11 19.07 10.59
C LEU A 61 10.17 17.90 10.23
N LEU A 62 9.51 17.95 9.08
CA LEU A 62 8.59 16.89 8.64
C LEU A 62 9.29 15.53 8.51
N ASN A 63 10.48 15.53 7.91
CA ASN A 63 11.26 14.31 7.77
C ASN A 63 11.69 13.74 9.13
N ASN A 64 12.06 14.59 10.09
CA ASN A 64 12.43 14.15 11.43
C ASN A 64 11.22 13.56 12.17
N ILE A 65 10.06 14.21 12.11
CA ILE A 65 8.82 13.69 12.71
C ILE A 65 8.47 12.32 12.15
N ALA A 66 8.42 12.19 10.83
CA ALA A 66 8.10 10.93 10.17
C ALA A 66 9.15 9.85 10.49
N PHE A 67 10.43 10.19 10.45
CA PHE A 67 11.51 9.25 10.75
C PHE A 67 11.43 8.72 12.18
N ASP A 68 11.27 9.61 13.18
CA ASP A 68 11.18 9.23 14.58
C ASP A 68 9.93 8.40 14.86
N TYR A 69 8.79 8.75 14.27
CA TYR A 69 7.56 7.97 14.39
C TYR A 69 7.74 6.54 13.86
N TYR A 70 8.17 6.39 12.61
CA TYR A 70 8.25 5.07 11.98
C TYR A 70 9.39 4.21 12.54
N THR A 71 10.51 4.78 12.96
CA THR A 71 11.57 4.00 13.64
C THR A 71 11.12 3.47 14.99
N ASN A 72 10.28 4.21 15.71
CA ASN A 72 9.68 3.75 16.95
C ASN A 72 8.58 2.68 16.70
N ALA A 73 7.82 2.82 15.62
CA ALA A 73 6.77 1.85 15.24
C ALA A 73 7.36 0.51 14.75
N PHE A 74 8.56 0.55 14.14
CA PHE A 74 9.25 -0.63 13.57
C PHE A 74 10.67 -0.81 14.14
N PRO A 75 10.82 -1.05 15.44
CA PRO A 75 12.13 -1.07 16.13
C PRO A 75 13.05 -2.19 15.65
N GLU A 76 12.51 -3.23 14.98
CA GLU A 76 13.27 -4.31 14.38
C GLU A 76 14.02 -3.87 13.10
N VAL A 77 13.59 -2.79 12.46
CA VAL A 77 14.22 -2.26 11.24
C VAL A 77 15.32 -1.28 11.62
N LYS A 78 16.56 -1.65 11.38
CA LYS A 78 17.71 -0.81 11.73
C LYS A 78 18.00 0.19 10.62
N ILE A 79 17.55 1.42 10.81
CA ILE A 79 17.89 2.59 10.02
C ILE A 79 18.38 3.71 10.96
N GLY A 80 19.21 4.61 10.46
CA GLY A 80 19.84 5.66 11.25
C GLY A 80 19.99 6.98 10.48
N ASP A 81 20.90 7.84 10.90
CA ASP A 81 21.06 9.18 10.32
C ASP A 81 21.37 9.20 8.82
N LYS A 82 22.05 8.18 8.31
CA LYS A 82 22.30 8.07 6.87
C LYS A 82 20.98 7.90 6.09
N GLU A 83 20.11 7.05 6.57
CA GLU A 83 18.80 6.78 5.99
C GLU A 83 17.88 7.98 6.18
N ARG A 84 17.91 8.64 7.35
CA ARG A 84 17.19 9.89 7.63
C ARG A 84 17.52 10.96 6.57
N ARG A 85 18.81 11.23 6.36
CA ARG A 85 19.23 12.18 5.33
C ARG A 85 18.89 11.74 3.90
N GLN A 86 18.78 10.43 3.67
CA GLN A 86 18.35 9.93 2.36
C GLN A 86 16.86 10.16 2.11
N CYS A 87 16.01 9.98 3.12
CA CYS A 87 14.58 10.28 3.03
C CYS A 87 14.36 11.77 2.74
N LEU A 88 15.05 12.65 3.46
CA LEU A 88 15.00 14.09 3.20
C LEU A 88 15.39 14.42 1.76
N ARG A 89 16.52 13.91 1.26
CA ARG A 89 16.95 14.12 -0.14
C ARG A 89 15.91 13.62 -1.16
N TRP A 90 15.18 12.55 -0.85
CA TRP A 90 14.12 12.06 -1.72
C TRP A 90 12.94 13.03 -1.75
N ALA A 91 12.52 13.55 -0.59
CA ALA A 91 11.46 14.56 -0.53
C ALA A 91 11.88 15.85 -1.25
N GLU A 92 13.09 16.37 -0.97
CA GLU A 92 13.65 17.55 -1.67
C GLU A 92 13.67 17.36 -3.19
N LYS A 93 14.10 16.18 -3.65
CA LYS A 93 14.13 15.87 -5.08
C LYS A 93 12.73 15.77 -5.69
N ALA A 94 11.78 15.22 -4.93
CA ALA A 94 10.40 15.12 -5.39
C ALA A 94 9.77 16.50 -5.59
N ILE A 95 9.90 17.40 -4.63
CA ILE A 95 9.33 18.75 -4.74
C ILE A 95 10.08 19.63 -5.74
N ALA A 96 11.38 19.44 -5.96
CA ALA A 96 12.17 20.21 -6.90
C ALA A 96 11.97 19.80 -8.37
N PHE A 97 11.24 18.73 -8.65
CA PHE A 97 11.05 18.24 -10.00
C PHE A 97 10.40 19.29 -10.91
N LYS A 98 11.07 19.62 -12.02
CA LYS A 98 10.60 20.62 -13.01
C LYS A 98 10.04 21.88 -12.34
N ASP A 99 10.87 22.52 -11.55
CA ASP A 99 10.55 23.79 -10.86
C ASP A 99 9.32 23.71 -9.94
N GLY A 100 9.16 22.59 -9.25
CA GLY A 100 8.07 22.40 -8.28
C GLY A 100 6.77 21.86 -8.88
N MET A 101 6.82 21.32 -10.08
CA MET A 101 5.65 20.75 -10.76
C MET A 101 4.94 19.64 -9.96
N LEU A 102 5.69 18.90 -9.13
CA LEU A 102 5.16 17.82 -8.30
C LEU A 102 5.19 18.13 -6.80
N ASP A 103 5.43 19.40 -6.45
CA ASP A 103 5.26 19.85 -5.07
C ASP A 103 3.78 20.00 -4.74
N PRO A 104 3.24 19.23 -3.78
CA PRO A 104 1.81 19.29 -3.46
C PRO A 104 1.32 20.70 -3.07
N ARG A 105 2.22 21.53 -2.53
CA ARG A 105 1.88 22.91 -2.14
C ARG A 105 1.54 23.81 -3.35
N ASN A 106 2.05 23.47 -4.53
CA ASN A 106 1.82 24.18 -5.78
C ASN A 106 0.64 23.63 -6.58
N GLN A 107 0.01 22.54 -6.10
CA GLN A 107 -1.07 21.85 -6.79
C GLN A 107 -2.44 22.13 -6.16
N ASP A 108 -3.51 21.86 -6.90
CA ASP A 108 -4.84 21.84 -6.32
C ASP A 108 -5.14 20.42 -5.80
N VAL A 109 -4.77 20.22 -4.51
CA VAL A 109 -4.89 18.91 -3.87
C VAL A 109 -6.32 18.67 -3.46
N PHE A 110 -6.93 17.62 -4.03
CA PHE A 110 -8.24 17.15 -3.64
C PHE A 110 -8.17 16.25 -2.39
N ALA A 111 -7.26 15.30 -2.36
CA ALA A 111 -7.05 14.38 -1.24
C ALA A 111 -5.62 13.83 -1.21
N THR A 112 -5.18 13.46 0.01
CA THR A 112 -3.93 12.75 0.30
C THR A 112 -4.25 11.43 0.96
N GLU A 113 -3.45 10.40 0.70
CA GLU A 113 -3.59 9.06 1.30
C GLU A 113 -5.07 8.61 1.34
N LEU A 114 -5.78 8.83 0.21
CA LEU A 114 -7.19 8.49 0.14
C LEU A 114 -7.37 6.98 0.23
N PHE A 115 -7.86 6.53 1.38
CA PHE A 115 -8.24 5.13 1.56
C PHE A 115 -9.55 4.82 0.85
N PHE A 116 -9.58 3.70 0.15
CA PHE A 116 -10.81 3.16 -0.44
C PHE A 116 -11.05 1.72 0.03
N ASP A 117 -12.33 1.41 0.28
CA ASP A 117 -12.84 0.06 0.52
C ASP A 117 -14.12 -0.09 -0.31
N ILE A 118 -14.00 -0.76 -1.45
CA ILE A 118 -15.07 -0.83 -2.43
C ILE A 118 -15.56 -2.26 -2.58
N GLU A 119 -16.81 -2.46 -2.25
CA GLU A 119 -17.51 -3.72 -2.48
C GLU A 119 -18.01 -3.79 -3.93
N ILE A 120 -17.58 -4.82 -4.67
CA ILE A 120 -17.92 -5.02 -6.07
C ILE A 120 -19.28 -5.74 -6.16
N LYS A 121 -20.37 -4.99 -6.24
CA LYS A 121 -21.74 -5.51 -6.27
C LYS A 121 -22.14 -6.09 -7.63
N LYS A 122 -21.32 -7.00 -8.17
CA LYS A 122 -21.56 -7.70 -9.43
C LYS A 122 -21.80 -9.19 -9.17
N PRO A 123 -22.59 -9.91 -10.01
CA PRO A 123 -22.92 -11.33 -9.78
C PRO A 123 -21.69 -12.21 -9.64
N TRP A 124 -20.64 -11.95 -10.42
CA TRP A 124 -19.40 -12.73 -10.39
C TRP A 124 -18.59 -12.55 -9.10
N ALA A 125 -18.78 -11.41 -8.40
CA ALA A 125 -18.05 -11.05 -7.19
C ALA A 125 -18.72 -11.60 -5.93
N LYS A 126 -19.92 -12.17 -6.03
CA LYS A 126 -20.65 -12.74 -4.88
C LYS A 126 -19.97 -14.02 -4.42
N TYR A 127 -19.83 -14.17 -3.10
CA TYR A 127 -19.41 -15.42 -2.46
C TYR A 127 -20.39 -15.86 -1.40
N LYS A 128 -20.45 -17.18 -1.19
CA LYS A 128 -21.15 -17.82 -0.10
C LYS A 128 -20.41 -19.10 0.26
N TYR A 129 -20.10 -19.29 1.53
CA TYR A 129 -19.52 -20.52 2.04
C TYR A 129 -19.96 -20.79 3.47
N GLU A 130 -19.94 -22.05 3.86
CA GLU A 130 -20.21 -22.49 5.21
C GLU A 130 -18.86 -22.65 5.96
N PHE A 131 -18.78 -22.08 7.14
CA PHE A 131 -17.63 -22.23 8.03
C PHE A 131 -18.15 -22.48 9.44
N GLU A 132 -17.81 -23.65 10.00
CA GLU A 132 -18.38 -24.16 11.22
C GLU A 132 -19.94 -24.17 11.09
N ASP A 133 -20.65 -23.57 12.04
CA ASP A 133 -22.12 -23.48 12.01
C ASP A 133 -22.64 -22.14 11.42
N GLN A 134 -21.78 -21.41 10.70
CA GLN A 134 -22.12 -20.09 10.16
C GLN A 134 -22.06 -20.07 8.64
N THR A 135 -23.05 -19.43 8.03
CA THR A 135 -23.03 -19.05 6.62
C THR A 135 -22.35 -17.70 6.48
N ILE A 136 -21.26 -17.64 5.73
CA ILE A 136 -20.56 -16.40 5.40
C ILE A 136 -20.87 -16.07 3.95
N GLU A 137 -21.49 -14.93 3.70
CA GLU A 137 -21.79 -14.45 2.35
C GLU A 137 -21.49 -12.95 2.22
N GLY A 138 -21.17 -12.54 1.01
CA GLY A 138 -20.84 -11.15 0.69
C GLY A 138 -20.38 -11.00 -0.75
N TYR A 139 -19.71 -9.88 -1.00
CA TYR A 139 -19.09 -9.58 -2.29
C TYR A 139 -17.61 -9.33 -2.12
N LEU A 140 -16.86 -9.56 -3.20
CA LEU A 140 -15.45 -9.17 -3.25
C LEU A 140 -15.31 -7.69 -2.94
N SER A 141 -14.47 -7.37 -2.00
CA SER A 141 -14.07 -6.00 -1.69
C SER A 141 -12.62 -5.78 -2.11
N ILE A 142 -12.33 -4.61 -2.66
CA ILE A 142 -10.98 -4.15 -2.94
C ILE A 142 -10.68 -2.97 -2.03
N LYS A 143 -9.48 -2.99 -1.44
CA LYS A 143 -8.99 -1.95 -0.53
C LYS A 143 -7.65 -1.44 -1.00
N GLY A 144 -7.41 -0.18 -0.76
CA GLY A 144 -6.12 0.43 -1.06
C GLY A 144 -6.07 1.88 -0.63
N THR A 145 -4.92 2.47 -0.81
CA THR A 145 -4.67 3.88 -0.54
C THR A 145 -4.03 4.51 -1.76
N VAL A 146 -4.48 5.69 -2.11
CA VAL A 146 -3.92 6.52 -3.20
C VAL A 146 -3.14 7.65 -2.57
N ASP A 147 -1.86 7.79 -2.94
CA ASP A 147 -0.94 8.76 -2.32
C ASP A 147 -1.45 10.20 -2.42
N LEU A 148 -1.85 10.63 -3.62
CA LEU A 148 -2.29 11.99 -3.88
C LEU A 148 -3.31 12.03 -5.02
N ILE A 149 -4.36 12.84 -4.86
CA ILE A 149 -5.33 13.15 -5.90
C ILE A 149 -5.34 14.67 -6.11
N LEU A 150 -5.12 15.08 -7.35
CA LEU A 150 -5.13 16.47 -7.78
C LEU A 150 -6.41 16.78 -8.54
N ASP A 151 -7.05 17.91 -8.28
CA ASP A 151 -8.15 18.44 -9.07
C ASP A 151 -7.59 19.30 -10.21
N GLN A 152 -7.65 18.80 -11.42
CA GLN A 152 -7.18 19.49 -12.61
C GLN A 152 -8.27 20.41 -13.22
N GLY A 153 -9.41 20.53 -12.53
CA GLY A 153 -10.57 21.29 -12.99
C GLY A 153 -11.44 20.55 -14.00
N ASN A 154 -12.61 21.12 -14.29
CA ASN A 154 -13.57 20.59 -15.29
C ASN A 154 -13.98 19.12 -15.09
N GLY A 155 -13.91 18.62 -13.85
CA GLY A 155 -14.24 17.24 -13.54
C GLY A 155 -13.12 16.23 -13.83
N PHE A 156 -11.91 16.71 -14.09
CA PHE A 156 -10.74 15.88 -14.36
C PHE A 156 -9.84 15.78 -13.12
N PHE A 157 -9.51 14.57 -12.70
CA PHE A 157 -8.62 14.29 -11.58
C PHE A 157 -7.34 13.60 -12.04
N GLU A 158 -6.23 13.93 -11.41
CA GLU A 158 -4.98 13.22 -11.59
C GLU A 158 -4.62 12.45 -10.30
N ILE A 159 -4.44 11.15 -10.43
CA ILE A 159 -3.91 10.28 -9.38
C ILE A 159 -2.39 10.34 -9.50
N LEU A 160 -1.68 10.69 -8.43
CA LEU A 160 -0.22 10.72 -8.41
C LEU A 160 0.32 9.74 -7.36
N ASP A 161 1.10 8.76 -7.82
CA ASP A 161 1.76 7.75 -7.01
C ASP A 161 3.28 8.02 -6.98
N TYR A 162 3.85 8.21 -5.80
CA TYR A 162 5.28 8.44 -5.60
C TYR A 162 6.03 7.13 -5.43
N LYS A 163 7.15 6.96 -6.12
CA LYS A 163 8.00 5.77 -5.99
C LYS A 163 9.45 6.16 -5.68
N THR A 164 9.91 5.78 -4.50
CA THR A 164 11.32 5.90 -4.11
C THR A 164 12.19 4.76 -4.66
N GLY A 165 11.55 3.68 -5.13
CA GLY A 165 12.19 2.53 -5.75
C GLY A 165 12.66 2.80 -7.18
N ARG A 166 13.30 1.78 -7.78
CA ARG A 166 13.72 1.83 -9.18
C ARG A 166 12.58 1.42 -10.10
N ARG A 167 12.54 1.98 -11.30
CA ARG A 167 11.57 1.66 -12.36
C ARG A 167 11.90 0.32 -13.04
N LEU A 168 11.96 -0.76 -12.27
CA LEU A 168 12.32 -2.08 -12.76
C LEU A 168 11.18 -3.09 -12.58
N ASP A 169 11.04 -3.97 -13.55
CA ASP A 169 10.31 -5.20 -13.38
C ASP A 169 11.14 -6.16 -12.49
N TRP A 170 10.61 -6.51 -11.34
CA TRP A 170 11.32 -7.34 -10.36
C TRP A 170 11.54 -8.79 -10.83
N ALA A 171 10.75 -9.26 -11.80
CA ALA A 171 10.88 -10.62 -12.31
C ALA A 171 11.98 -10.72 -13.36
N THR A 172 12.09 -9.73 -14.24
CA THR A 172 13.04 -9.72 -15.36
C THR A 172 14.27 -8.86 -15.10
N GLY A 173 14.18 -7.88 -14.20
CA GLY A 173 15.22 -6.88 -13.98
C GLY A 173 15.26 -5.80 -15.07
N GLU A 174 14.34 -5.83 -16.02
CA GLU A 174 14.24 -4.85 -17.10
C GLU A 174 13.53 -3.58 -16.62
N GLU A 175 13.81 -2.49 -17.28
CA GLU A 175 13.13 -1.23 -17.08
C GLU A 175 11.66 -1.32 -17.54
N LYS A 176 10.73 -0.82 -16.74
CA LYS A 176 9.32 -0.72 -17.13
C LYS A 176 9.18 0.36 -18.17
N THR A 177 8.72 0.00 -19.37
CA THR A 177 8.37 0.95 -20.43
C THR A 177 7.01 1.61 -20.12
N TYR A 178 6.65 2.64 -20.89
CA TYR A 178 5.35 3.30 -20.79
C TYR A 178 4.19 2.29 -20.98
N GLU A 179 4.29 1.42 -21.97
CA GLU A 179 3.28 0.41 -22.26
C GLU A 179 3.14 -0.63 -21.12
N LYS A 180 4.25 -0.98 -20.47
CA LYS A 180 4.22 -1.85 -19.28
C LYS A 180 3.59 -1.14 -18.07
N LEU A 181 3.79 0.17 -17.92
CA LEU A 181 3.18 0.95 -16.85
C LEU A 181 1.68 1.15 -17.08
N GLN A 182 1.24 1.39 -18.30
CA GLN A 182 -0.19 1.49 -18.65
C GLN A 182 -0.97 0.20 -18.32
N LYS A 183 -0.30 -0.95 -18.35
CA LYS A 183 -0.86 -2.26 -17.95
C LYS A 183 -0.48 -2.67 -16.52
N ASP A 184 0.04 -1.74 -15.73
CA ASP A 184 0.38 -2.03 -14.33
C ASP A 184 -0.91 -2.20 -13.53
N LYS A 185 -1.00 -3.33 -12.83
CA LYS A 185 -2.21 -3.72 -12.11
C LYS A 185 -2.57 -2.77 -10.98
N GLN A 186 -1.58 -2.17 -10.33
CA GLN A 186 -1.83 -1.21 -9.25
C GLN A 186 -2.52 0.04 -9.82
N LEU A 187 -2.02 0.56 -10.94
CA LEU A 187 -2.55 1.76 -11.58
C LEU A 187 -3.95 1.52 -12.14
N LEU A 188 -4.18 0.37 -12.80
CA LEU A 188 -5.51 -0.03 -13.26
C LEU A 188 -6.50 -0.16 -12.10
N LEU A 189 -6.08 -0.74 -10.97
CA LEU A 189 -6.94 -0.88 -9.79
C LEU A 189 -7.23 0.47 -9.11
N TYR A 190 -6.30 1.41 -9.10
CA TYR A 190 -6.55 2.77 -8.65
C TYR A 190 -7.60 3.45 -9.52
N TYR A 191 -7.43 3.39 -10.84
CA TYR A 191 -8.40 3.93 -11.79
C TYR A 191 -9.79 3.30 -11.58
N TYR A 192 -9.86 1.97 -11.54
CA TYR A 192 -11.11 1.24 -11.31
C TYR A 192 -11.79 1.66 -10.00
N ALA A 193 -11.03 1.76 -8.92
CA ALA A 193 -11.56 2.15 -7.62
C ALA A 193 -12.11 3.57 -7.64
N LEU A 194 -11.33 4.53 -8.12
CA LEU A 194 -11.74 5.93 -8.13
C LEU A 194 -12.88 6.22 -9.12
N LYS A 195 -12.93 5.53 -10.26
CA LYS A 195 -14.07 5.63 -11.19
C LYS A 195 -15.37 5.09 -10.57
N ASN A 196 -15.29 4.07 -9.71
CA ASN A 196 -16.45 3.61 -8.93
C ASN A 196 -16.87 4.61 -7.83
N MET A 197 -15.93 5.28 -7.18
CA MET A 197 -16.22 6.28 -6.14
C MET A 197 -16.72 7.58 -6.74
N TYR A 198 -16.20 7.99 -7.88
CA TYR A 198 -16.48 9.26 -8.54
C TYR A 198 -16.83 9.04 -10.03
N PRO A 199 -18.01 8.45 -10.32
CA PRO A 199 -18.36 8.02 -11.68
C PRO A 199 -18.40 9.17 -12.69
N ASP A 200 -18.69 10.38 -12.23
CA ASP A 200 -18.78 11.58 -13.07
C ASP A 200 -17.42 12.26 -13.32
N LYS A 201 -16.33 11.69 -12.79
CA LYS A 201 -14.98 12.23 -12.97
C LYS A 201 -14.20 11.45 -14.00
N GLU A 202 -13.34 12.15 -14.73
CA GLU A 202 -12.32 11.55 -15.59
C GLU A 202 -10.97 11.53 -14.88
N PHE A 203 -10.12 10.56 -15.22
CA PHE A 203 -8.88 10.33 -14.49
C PHE A 203 -7.69 10.15 -15.41
N SER A 204 -6.56 10.75 -15.02
CA SER A 204 -5.23 10.27 -15.38
C SER A 204 -4.57 9.63 -14.17
N VAL A 205 -3.64 8.72 -14.41
CA VAL A 205 -2.82 8.13 -13.38
C VAL A 205 -1.36 8.40 -13.70
N SER A 206 -0.71 9.07 -12.79
CA SER A 206 0.70 9.44 -12.89
C SER A 206 1.52 8.67 -11.85
N ILE A 207 2.61 8.10 -12.29
CA ILE A 207 3.60 7.48 -11.40
C ILE A 207 4.89 8.26 -11.49
N TYR A 208 5.41 8.70 -10.35
CA TYR A 208 6.64 9.46 -10.28
C TYR A 208 7.75 8.66 -9.59
N TYR A 209 8.72 8.24 -10.38
CA TYR A 209 9.94 7.60 -9.88
C TYR A 209 10.96 8.69 -9.48
N ILE A 210 11.03 9.00 -8.20
CA ILE A 210 11.86 10.08 -7.64
C ILE A 210 13.34 9.89 -8.02
N ASN A 211 13.83 8.65 -8.02
CA ASN A 211 15.24 8.34 -8.24
C ASN A 211 15.59 7.84 -9.64
N ASP A 212 14.60 7.42 -10.43
CA ASP A 212 14.86 6.62 -11.62
C ASP A 212 13.86 6.89 -12.74
N GLY A 213 14.01 8.00 -13.43
CA GLY A 213 13.33 8.24 -14.69
C GLY A 213 12.20 9.24 -14.69
N GLY A 214 11.74 9.74 -13.54
CA GLY A 214 10.80 10.84 -13.48
C GLY A 214 9.32 10.44 -13.59
N LEU A 215 8.52 11.32 -14.19
CA LEU A 215 7.06 11.24 -14.26
C LEU A 215 6.59 10.49 -15.51
N PHE A 216 5.65 9.58 -15.32
CA PHE A 216 4.91 8.88 -16.37
C PHE A 216 3.42 9.08 -16.11
N SER A 217 2.73 9.79 -17.00
CA SER A 217 1.29 10.06 -16.90
C SER A 217 0.55 9.29 -17.97
N MET A 218 -0.50 8.59 -17.59
CA MET A 218 -1.33 7.74 -18.43
C MET A 218 -2.78 8.16 -18.28
N VAL A 219 -3.48 8.23 -19.39
CA VAL A 219 -4.94 8.39 -19.41
C VAL A 219 -5.54 7.02 -19.56
N PHE A 220 -6.54 6.71 -18.75
CA PHE A 220 -7.27 5.45 -18.78
C PHE A 220 -8.69 5.72 -19.30
N ASP A 221 -9.23 4.73 -20.00
CA ASP A 221 -10.56 4.77 -20.60
C ASP A 221 -11.44 3.59 -20.18
N GLU A 222 -12.57 3.40 -20.84
CA GLU A 222 -13.52 2.31 -20.53
C GLU A 222 -12.92 0.92 -20.78
N GLU A 223 -12.03 0.76 -21.76
CA GLU A 223 -11.35 -0.53 -22.03
C GLU A 223 -10.42 -0.88 -20.87
N ASP A 224 -9.68 0.09 -20.34
CA ASP A 224 -8.83 -0.09 -19.15
C ASP A 224 -9.65 -0.43 -17.90
N TYR A 225 -10.86 0.15 -17.77
CA TYR A 225 -11.79 -0.19 -16.69
C TYR A 225 -12.27 -1.64 -16.80
N GLU A 226 -12.64 -2.09 -18.00
CA GLU A 226 -13.02 -3.47 -18.26
C GLU A 226 -11.85 -4.45 -18.01
N ASP A 227 -10.65 -4.09 -18.42
CA ASP A 227 -9.42 -4.86 -18.15
C ASP A 227 -9.15 -5.01 -16.66
N ALA A 228 -9.31 -3.94 -15.89
CA ALA A 228 -9.18 -3.97 -14.44
C ALA A 228 -10.20 -4.91 -13.80
N GLU A 229 -11.46 -4.86 -14.23
CA GLU A 229 -12.52 -5.74 -13.76
C GLU A 229 -12.23 -7.21 -14.10
N GLU A 230 -11.76 -7.47 -15.31
CA GLU A 230 -11.40 -8.83 -15.74
C GLU A 230 -10.23 -9.40 -14.92
N ILE A 231 -9.25 -8.57 -14.58
CA ILE A 231 -8.16 -8.94 -13.67
C ILE A 231 -8.70 -9.34 -12.30
N LEU A 232 -9.62 -8.55 -11.75
CA LEU A 232 -10.25 -8.83 -10.47
C LEU A 232 -11.06 -10.12 -10.51
N ARG A 233 -11.89 -10.30 -11.53
CA ARG A 233 -12.71 -11.50 -11.73
C ARG A 233 -11.85 -12.76 -11.81
N LYS A 234 -10.82 -12.76 -12.65
CA LYS A 234 -9.88 -13.89 -12.77
C LYS A 234 -9.16 -14.21 -11.46
N LYS A 235 -8.76 -13.16 -10.72
CA LYS A 235 -8.09 -13.36 -9.43
C LYS A 235 -9.05 -13.93 -8.39
N PHE A 236 -10.26 -13.43 -8.34
CA PHE A 236 -11.27 -13.91 -7.40
C PHE A 236 -11.66 -15.36 -7.70
N GLU A 237 -11.84 -15.74 -8.97
CA GLU A 237 -12.08 -17.14 -9.39
C GLU A 237 -10.91 -18.06 -9.00
N GLN A 238 -9.66 -17.59 -9.20
CA GLN A 238 -8.48 -18.34 -8.75
C GLN A 238 -8.50 -18.57 -7.23
N ILE A 239 -8.81 -17.54 -6.43
CA ILE A 239 -8.89 -17.66 -4.97
C ILE A 239 -10.00 -18.64 -4.57
N ARG A 240 -11.18 -18.53 -5.16
CA ARG A 240 -12.32 -19.42 -4.87
C ARG A 240 -12.05 -20.88 -5.25
N SER A 241 -11.25 -21.13 -6.29
CA SER A 241 -10.90 -22.49 -6.73
C SER A 241 -9.86 -23.18 -5.83
N ILE A 242 -9.19 -22.44 -4.95
CA ILE A 242 -8.15 -22.97 -4.07
C ILE A 242 -8.82 -23.50 -2.80
N GLN A 243 -8.92 -24.81 -2.67
CA GLN A 243 -9.43 -25.47 -1.46
C GLN A 243 -8.41 -25.47 -0.32
N GLN A 244 -7.12 -25.50 -0.64
CA GLN A 244 -6.03 -25.45 0.33
C GLN A 244 -4.91 -24.53 -0.14
N PRO A 245 -4.33 -23.72 0.75
CA PRO A 245 -3.19 -22.87 0.41
C PRO A 245 -2.02 -23.73 -0.06
N ARG A 246 -1.55 -23.48 -1.28
CA ARG A 246 -0.37 -24.16 -1.81
C ARG A 246 0.87 -23.32 -1.55
N LEU A 247 1.82 -23.88 -0.85
CA LEU A 247 3.16 -23.32 -0.75
C LEU A 247 3.95 -23.66 -2.02
N LEU A 248 4.87 -22.79 -2.42
CA LEU A 248 5.70 -23.06 -3.60
C LEU A 248 6.51 -24.35 -3.38
N SER A 249 6.45 -25.28 -4.34
CA SER A 249 7.12 -26.58 -4.23
C SER A 249 8.64 -26.48 -4.31
N ASN A 250 9.15 -25.44 -4.93
CA ASN A 250 10.57 -25.18 -5.18
C ASN A 250 11.07 -23.91 -4.48
N GLU A 251 10.67 -23.73 -3.21
CA GLU A 251 10.98 -22.57 -2.38
C GLU A 251 12.47 -22.19 -2.35
N HIS A 252 13.37 -23.16 -2.41
CA HIS A 252 14.81 -22.89 -2.36
C HIS A 252 15.38 -22.34 -3.68
N THR A 253 14.71 -22.54 -4.80
CA THR A 253 15.18 -22.14 -6.13
C THR A 253 14.42 -20.95 -6.69
N HIS A 254 13.18 -20.70 -6.23
CA HIS A 254 12.38 -19.60 -6.74
C HIS A 254 12.92 -18.25 -6.28
N TRP A 255 13.15 -17.34 -7.21
CA TRP A 255 13.77 -16.03 -6.95
C TRP A 255 13.06 -15.19 -5.87
N LYS A 256 11.71 -15.27 -5.79
CA LYS A 256 10.94 -14.59 -4.74
C LYS A 256 11.28 -15.12 -3.35
N CYS A 257 11.43 -16.44 -3.22
CA CYS A 257 11.85 -17.04 -1.96
C CYS A 257 13.29 -16.63 -1.60
N GLN A 258 14.16 -16.56 -2.60
CA GLN A 258 15.58 -16.23 -2.36
C GLN A 258 15.81 -14.77 -2.02
N LYS A 259 15.05 -13.83 -2.60
CA LYS A 259 15.32 -12.39 -2.53
C LYS A 259 14.31 -11.58 -1.74
N LEU A 260 13.05 -12.04 -1.64
CA LEU A 260 11.96 -11.26 -1.08
C LEU A 260 11.31 -11.90 0.15
N CYS A 261 11.43 -13.23 0.32
CA CYS A 261 10.71 -13.95 1.35
C CYS A 261 11.48 -13.96 2.68
N LEU A 262 10.91 -13.33 3.70
CA LEU A 262 11.47 -13.31 5.05
C LEU A 262 11.29 -14.65 5.80
N PHE A 263 10.31 -15.45 5.40
CA PHE A 263 10.08 -16.80 5.95
C PHE A 263 11.15 -17.83 5.53
N ARG A 264 12.15 -17.40 4.78
CA ARG A 264 13.34 -18.22 4.48
C ARG A 264 14.33 -18.28 5.63
N SER A 265 14.31 -17.33 6.57
CA SER A 265 15.20 -17.33 7.73
C SER A 265 15.00 -18.60 8.56
N GLU A 266 16.04 -19.01 9.24
CA GLU A 266 16.01 -20.18 10.12
C GLU A 266 15.06 -19.96 11.30
N TYR A 267 14.34 -21.01 11.66
CA TYR A 267 13.46 -21.05 12.82
C TYR A 267 14.21 -21.62 14.03
N GLU A 268 14.47 -20.79 15.02
CA GLU A 268 14.98 -21.17 16.37
C GLU A 268 16.10 -22.23 16.36
N ASP A 269 17.15 -22.04 15.58
CA ASP A 269 18.28 -22.98 15.45
C ASP A 269 17.88 -24.43 15.07
N SER A 270 16.74 -24.59 14.42
CA SER A 270 16.19 -25.90 14.05
C SER A 270 16.81 -26.52 12.79
N GLY A 271 17.66 -25.78 12.07
CA GLY A 271 18.17 -26.15 10.75
C GLY A 271 17.12 -26.08 9.64
N LYS A 272 15.89 -25.67 9.94
CA LYS A 272 14.78 -25.51 8.97
C LYS A 272 14.44 -24.03 8.79
N SER A 273 14.02 -23.66 7.58
CA SER A 273 13.43 -22.33 7.40
C SER A 273 12.09 -22.22 8.12
N ILE A 274 11.69 -21.00 8.51
CA ILE A 274 10.34 -20.74 9.05
C ILE A 274 9.28 -21.30 8.10
N CYS A 275 9.45 -21.12 6.78
CA CYS A 275 8.54 -21.68 5.78
C CYS A 275 8.42 -23.20 5.89
N GLN A 276 9.53 -23.89 6.02
CA GLN A 276 9.55 -25.36 6.14
C GLN A 276 8.95 -25.82 7.46
N HIS A 277 9.32 -25.19 8.57
CA HIS A 277 8.75 -25.46 9.87
C HIS A 277 7.21 -25.36 9.84
N ILE A 278 6.67 -24.23 9.37
CA ILE A 278 5.22 -24.03 9.29
C ILE A 278 4.53 -25.06 8.36
N ARG A 279 5.17 -25.46 7.26
CA ARG A 279 4.63 -26.52 6.39
C ARG A 279 4.51 -27.86 7.12
N ASP A 280 5.52 -28.20 7.88
CA ASP A 280 5.53 -29.45 8.65
C ASP A 280 4.44 -29.40 9.73
N GLU A 281 4.32 -28.29 10.46
CA GLU A 281 3.27 -28.04 11.44
C GLU A 281 1.85 -28.12 10.84
N VAL A 282 1.64 -27.52 9.65
CA VAL A 282 0.33 -27.60 8.95
C VAL A 282 -0.01 -29.04 8.57
N LYS A 283 0.98 -29.83 8.17
CA LYS A 283 0.76 -31.26 7.87
C LYS A 283 0.41 -32.08 9.10
N GLU A 284 1.03 -31.76 10.22
CA GLU A 284 0.88 -32.51 11.49
C GLU A 284 -0.39 -32.09 12.24
N LYS A 285 -0.62 -30.81 12.40
CA LYS A 285 -1.66 -30.24 13.29
C LYS A 285 -2.88 -29.69 12.53
N GLY A 286 -2.76 -29.48 11.23
CA GLY A 286 -3.76 -28.80 10.42
C GLY A 286 -3.66 -27.26 10.43
N VAL A 287 -4.29 -26.62 9.45
CA VAL A 287 -4.20 -25.17 9.24
C VAL A 287 -4.75 -24.38 10.42
N VAL A 288 -5.89 -24.77 10.99
CA VAL A 288 -6.55 -24.05 12.08
C VAL A 288 -5.64 -23.93 13.29
N LYS A 289 -5.08 -25.04 13.76
CA LYS A 289 -4.18 -25.04 14.92
C LYS A 289 -2.91 -24.22 14.68
N VAL A 290 -2.37 -24.26 13.47
CA VAL A 290 -1.18 -23.46 13.13
C VAL A 290 -1.50 -21.96 13.11
N VAL A 291 -2.69 -21.58 12.65
CA VAL A 291 -3.15 -20.18 12.72
C VAL A 291 -3.34 -19.74 14.17
N GLU A 292 -3.90 -20.58 15.03
CA GLU A 292 -4.07 -20.30 16.46
C GLU A 292 -2.73 -20.13 17.18
N GLU A 293 -1.74 -20.99 16.89
CA GLU A 293 -0.43 -20.98 17.56
C GLU A 293 0.47 -19.84 17.05
N TYR A 294 0.52 -19.62 15.76
CA TYR A 294 1.50 -18.72 15.11
C TYR A 294 0.87 -17.48 14.48
N GLY A 295 -0.40 -17.54 14.13
CA GLY A 295 -1.13 -16.43 13.51
C GLY A 295 -1.60 -15.42 14.55
N LYS A 296 -1.48 -14.15 14.23
CA LYS A 296 -2.07 -13.06 15.03
C LYS A 296 -3.25 -12.51 14.25
N ILE A 297 -4.36 -13.27 14.30
CA ILE A 297 -5.57 -12.98 13.51
C ILE A 297 -6.09 -11.56 13.78
N ASP A 298 -6.07 -11.14 15.03
CA ASP A 298 -6.44 -9.79 15.50
C ASP A 298 -5.57 -8.65 14.90
N LYS A 299 -4.42 -8.98 14.30
CA LYS A 299 -3.49 -8.02 13.69
C LYS A 299 -3.45 -8.06 12.17
N ILE A 300 -4.20 -8.95 11.53
CA ILE A 300 -4.28 -9.04 10.07
C ILE A 300 -4.99 -7.82 9.48
N ALA A 301 -6.04 -7.35 10.16
CA ALA A 301 -6.84 -6.21 9.72
C ALA A 301 -6.02 -4.91 9.58
N THR A 302 -4.88 -4.81 10.27
CA THR A 302 -4.01 -3.62 10.23
C THR A 302 -2.94 -3.67 9.15
N TYR A 303 -2.86 -4.73 8.34
CA TYR A 303 -1.74 -4.95 7.40
C TYR A 303 -2.10 -4.71 5.92
N GLY A 304 -3.37 -4.52 5.61
CA GLY A 304 -3.82 -4.08 4.28
C GLY A 304 -3.75 -2.57 4.12
N ASP A 305 -3.66 -1.87 5.24
CA ASP A 305 -3.75 -0.43 5.31
C ASP A 305 -2.34 0.13 5.40
N GLY A 306 -1.87 0.75 4.36
CA GLY A 306 -0.78 1.68 4.48
C GLY A 306 -1.23 2.86 5.36
N GLY A 307 -1.40 2.62 6.67
CA GLY A 307 -1.68 3.63 7.67
C GLY A 307 -3.10 3.77 8.22
N GLY A 308 -4.12 3.12 7.65
CA GLY A 308 -5.49 3.24 8.17
C GLY A 308 -5.75 2.32 9.37
N ARG A 309 -5.83 2.85 10.59
CA ARG A 309 -6.38 2.12 11.74
C ARG A 309 -7.86 1.88 11.51
N LEU A 310 -8.30 0.62 11.56
CA LEU A 310 -9.70 0.35 11.88
C LEU A 310 -9.96 0.90 13.29
N ALA A 311 -10.95 1.79 13.40
CA ALA A 311 -11.40 2.28 14.69
C ALA A 311 -11.74 1.07 15.59
N ASP A 312 -11.20 1.08 16.80
CA ASP A 312 -11.51 0.09 17.83
C ASP A 312 -13.01 0.23 18.17
N ASP A 313 -13.83 -0.70 17.71
CA ASP A 313 -15.27 -0.82 18.07
C ASP A 313 -15.43 -1.32 19.52
N SER A 314 -14.64 -0.80 20.47
CA SER A 314 -14.72 -1.19 21.89
C SER A 314 -15.60 -0.27 22.75
N ASP A 315 -16.37 0.68 22.17
CA ASP A 315 -17.25 1.59 22.93
C ASP A 315 -18.74 1.46 22.64
N SER A 316 -19.24 0.24 22.45
CA SER A 316 -20.70 0.00 22.49
C SER A 316 -21.09 -1.03 23.55
N LYS A 317 -20.76 -0.75 24.83
CA LYS A 317 -21.48 -1.31 26.00
C LYS A 317 -21.31 -0.38 27.19
N LYS A 318 -22.16 0.65 27.28
CA LYS A 318 -22.77 1.11 28.52
C LYS A 318 -24.08 1.80 28.24
#